data_4c070446088bd11acc9461dfe3b61d07
#
_entry.id   4c070446088bd11acc9461dfe3b61d07
#
_cell.length_a   1.000
_cell.length_b   1.000
_cell.length_c   1.000
_cell.angle_alpha   90.00
_cell.angle_beta   90.00
_cell.angle_gamma   90.00
#
_symmetry.space_group_name_H-M   'P 1'
#
loop_
_entity.id
_entity.type
_entity.pdbx_description
1 polymer ?
#
loop_
_entity_poly.entity_id
_entity_poly.type
_entity_poly.pdbx_seq_one_letter_code
_entity_poly.pdbx_strand_id
1 'polypeptide(L)'
;MPEADIDHIYYYEPSYIAEILRSIKTIAMVGASADKTKFSYGVLRVLHETGYDMIPVNPNPNGTEIRGIKVYHSLQDINRPVDMVEVFR
;
A
#
# COMPACT_ATOMS: atom_id res chain seq x y z
N MET A 1 -17.57 1.82 -14.91
CA MET A 1 -16.60 2.30 -14.33
C MET A 1 -15.84 1.32 -13.68
N PRO A 2 -14.86 1.41 -13.67
CA PRO A 2 -14.16 0.48 -13.14
C PRO A 2 -14.17 0.67 -11.87
N GLU A 3 -14.07 0.01 -11.55
CA GLU A 3 -14.14 -0.09 -10.68
C GLU A 3 -13.23 -0.65 -9.90
N ALA A 4 -12.08 -0.58 -10.11
CA ALA A 4 -11.02 -0.91 -9.21
C ALA A 4 -11.19 -0.13 -7.94
N ASP A 5 -10.86 -0.72 -6.83
CA ASP A 5 -11.06 -0.08 -5.54
C ASP A 5 -10.30 1.21 -5.43
N ILE A 6 -9.12 1.28 -6.03
CA ILE A 6 -8.35 2.48 -5.96
C ILE A 6 -9.05 3.62 -6.70
N ASP A 7 -9.75 3.30 -7.79
CA ASP A 7 -10.51 4.31 -8.50
C ASP A 7 -11.68 4.79 -7.66
N HIS A 8 -12.21 3.91 -6.85
CA HIS A 8 -13.34 4.24 -6.00
C HIS A 8 -13.00 5.38 -5.05
N ILE A 9 -11.77 5.44 -4.57
CA ILE A 9 -11.34 6.49 -3.66
C ILE A 9 -11.43 7.87 -4.31
N TYR A 10 -11.25 7.95 -5.60
CA TYR A 10 -11.25 9.24 -6.28
C TYR A 10 -12.63 9.88 -6.37
N TYR A 11 -13.67 9.14 -6.02
CA TYR A 11 -15.00 9.71 -6.02
C TYR A 11 -15.39 10.36 -4.71
N TYR A 12 -14.53 10.28 -3.69
CA TYR A 12 -14.80 10.95 -2.45
C TYR A 12 -14.29 12.37 -2.51
N GLU A 13 -14.81 13.22 -1.64
CA GLU A 13 -14.34 14.59 -1.58
C GLU A 13 -12.89 14.65 -1.12
N PRO A 14 -12.10 15.57 -1.66
CA PRO A 14 -10.69 15.68 -1.25
C PRO A 14 -10.50 15.88 0.25
N SER A 15 -11.39 16.63 0.91
CA SER A 15 -11.27 16.84 2.34
C SER A 15 -11.45 15.53 3.12
N TYR A 16 -12.34 14.68 2.66
CA TYR A 16 -12.58 13.40 3.30
C TYR A 16 -11.38 12.47 3.14
N ILE A 17 -10.80 12.43 1.94
CA ILE A 17 -9.63 11.62 1.67
C ILE A 17 -8.45 12.12 2.50
N ALA A 18 -8.25 13.42 2.58
CA ALA A 18 -7.17 13.98 3.37
C ALA A 18 -7.32 13.64 4.85
N GLU A 19 -8.57 13.63 5.34
CA GLU A 19 -8.82 13.29 6.72
C GLU A 19 -8.51 11.82 7.00
N ILE A 20 -8.89 10.92 6.09
CA ILE A 20 -8.56 9.51 6.22
C ILE A 20 -7.04 9.34 6.27
N LEU A 21 -6.31 9.96 5.35
CA LEU A 21 -4.87 9.81 5.28
C LEU A 21 -4.18 10.37 6.51
N ARG A 22 -4.73 11.40 7.13
CA ARG A 22 -4.15 11.96 8.36
C ARG A 22 -4.39 11.07 9.56
N SER A 23 -5.44 10.26 9.53
CA SER A 23 -5.81 9.44 10.70
C SER A 23 -5.14 8.08 10.71
N ILE A 24 -4.44 7.70 9.63
CA ILE A 24 -3.80 6.40 9.55
C ILE A 24 -2.29 6.57 9.54
N LYS A 25 -1.59 5.50 9.92
CA LYS A 25 -0.13 5.49 9.93
C LYS A 25 0.43 4.27 9.22
N THR A 26 -0.24 3.14 9.32
CA THR A 26 0.29 1.86 8.85
C THR A 26 -0.59 1.35 7.70
N ILE A 27 0.02 1.13 6.57
CA ILE A 27 -0.68 0.71 5.35
C ILE A 27 -0.06 -0.58 4.86
N ALA A 28 -0.88 -1.62 4.74
CA ALA A 28 -0.46 -2.86 4.10
C ALA A 28 -0.82 -2.77 2.62
N MET A 29 0.15 -2.99 1.75
CA MET A 29 -0.06 -2.93 0.31
C MET A 29 0.03 -4.33 -0.28
N VAL A 30 -1.13 -4.90 -0.62
CA VAL A 30 -1.20 -6.23 -1.22
C VAL A 30 -0.96 -6.08 -2.72
N GLY A 31 -0.06 -6.89 -3.27
CA GLY A 31 0.33 -6.76 -4.66
C GLY A 31 1.51 -5.81 -4.86
N ALA A 32 2.23 -5.53 -3.78
CA ALA A 32 3.42 -4.70 -3.87
C ALA A 32 4.48 -5.37 -4.74
N SER A 33 5.26 -4.58 -5.44
CA SER A 33 6.27 -5.09 -6.35
C SER A 33 7.58 -4.34 -6.20
N ALA A 34 8.69 -5.06 -6.31
CA ALA A 34 10.00 -4.45 -6.35
C ALA A 34 10.33 -3.89 -7.74
N ASP A 35 9.50 -4.19 -8.72
CA ASP A 35 9.68 -3.70 -10.09
C ASP A 35 9.33 -2.22 -10.14
N LYS A 36 10.33 -1.39 -10.39
CA LYS A 36 10.17 0.06 -10.38
C LYS A 36 9.26 0.58 -11.47
N THR A 37 8.94 -0.24 -12.46
CA THR A 37 8.03 0.18 -13.53
C THR A 37 6.57 -0.05 -13.17
N LYS A 38 6.29 -0.74 -12.07
CA LYS A 38 4.92 -1.01 -11.67
C LYS A 38 4.33 0.17 -10.93
N PHE A 39 3.03 0.37 -11.16
CA PHE A 39 2.31 1.44 -10.50
C PHE A 39 2.34 1.30 -8.97
N SER A 40 2.21 0.08 -8.47
CA SER A 40 2.25 -0.15 -7.03
C SER A 40 3.58 0.27 -6.40
N TYR A 41 4.68 0.11 -7.12
CA TYR A 41 5.97 0.56 -6.61
C TYR A 41 5.97 2.09 -6.43
N GLY A 42 5.46 2.81 -7.41
CA GLY A 42 5.40 4.27 -7.33
C GLY A 42 4.55 4.77 -6.18
N VAL A 43 3.42 4.12 -5.95
CA VAL A 43 2.53 4.47 -4.84
C VAL A 43 3.21 4.19 -3.51
N LEU A 44 3.84 3.02 -3.39
CA LEU A 44 4.56 2.67 -2.17
C LEU A 44 5.67 3.68 -1.88
N ARG A 45 6.42 4.06 -2.92
CA ARG A 45 7.51 5.02 -2.76
C ARG A 45 6.98 6.36 -2.22
N VAL A 46 5.92 6.87 -2.83
CA VAL A 46 5.38 8.16 -2.42
C VAL A 46 4.87 8.13 -0.99
N LEU A 47 4.13 7.09 -0.64
CA LEU A 47 3.59 6.99 0.71
C LEU A 47 4.69 6.77 1.74
N HIS A 48 5.69 5.98 1.40
CA HIS A 48 6.82 5.76 2.30
C HIS A 48 7.60 7.06 2.53
N GLU A 49 7.83 7.81 1.46
CA GLU A 49 8.56 9.09 1.57
C GLU A 49 7.75 10.14 2.33
N THR A 50 6.44 10.03 2.30
CA THR A 50 5.56 10.93 3.03
C THR A 50 5.53 10.62 4.53
N GLY A 51 6.00 9.43 4.91
CA GLY A 51 6.12 9.09 6.33
C GLY A 51 5.20 7.98 6.80
N TYR A 52 4.45 7.36 5.90
CA TYR A 52 3.61 6.22 6.29
C TYR A 52 4.46 4.99 6.54
N ASP A 53 3.99 4.16 7.49
CA ASP A 53 4.61 2.87 7.75
C ASP A 53 4.06 1.88 6.74
N MET A 54 4.83 1.60 5.70
CA MET A 54 4.38 0.74 4.61
C MET A 54 4.74 -0.71 4.88
N ILE A 55 3.78 -1.60 4.65
CA ILE A 55 3.98 -3.03 4.80
C ILE A 55 3.66 -3.68 3.45
N PRO A 56 4.67 -3.96 2.63
CA PRO A 56 4.42 -4.61 1.35
C PRO A 56 4.06 -6.08 1.54
N VAL A 57 3.05 -6.53 0.81
CA VAL A 57 2.57 -7.91 0.87
C VAL A 57 2.49 -8.46 -0.54
N ASN A 58 3.13 -9.58 -0.79
CA ASN A 58 3.05 -10.25 -2.08
C ASN A 58 3.35 -11.74 -1.89
N PRO A 59 2.44 -12.64 -2.29
CA PRO A 59 2.68 -14.07 -2.14
C PRO A 59 3.84 -14.56 -3.01
N ASN A 60 4.18 -13.85 -4.09
CA ASN A 60 5.27 -14.23 -4.96
C ASN A 60 6.20 -13.04 -5.18
N PRO A 61 6.90 -12.59 -4.13
CA PRO A 61 7.73 -11.41 -4.29
C PRO A 61 9.00 -11.73 -5.07
N ASN A 62 9.48 -10.74 -5.82
CA ASN A 62 10.73 -10.87 -6.54
C ASN A 62 11.93 -10.57 -5.65
N GLY A 63 11.77 -10.73 -4.38
CA GLY A 63 12.81 -10.47 -3.40
C GLY A 63 12.19 -10.38 -2.04
N THR A 64 13.00 -10.18 -1.02
CA THR A 64 12.54 -10.14 0.34
C THR A 64 12.28 -8.72 0.83
N GLU A 65 12.70 -7.73 0.04
CA GLU A 65 12.57 -6.33 0.43
C GLU A 65 12.20 -5.45 -0.74
N ILE A 66 11.47 -4.38 -0.45
CA ILE A 66 11.21 -3.31 -1.41
C ILE A 66 11.60 -2.02 -0.70
N ARG A 67 12.57 -1.30 -1.27
CA ARG A 67 13.10 -0.05 -0.70
C ARG A 67 13.58 -0.25 0.75
N GLY A 68 14.13 -1.42 1.04
CA GLY A 68 14.60 -1.73 2.38
C GLY A 68 13.52 -2.18 3.34
N ILE A 69 12.29 -2.30 2.87
CA ILE A 69 11.17 -2.72 3.72
C ILE A 69 10.89 -4.19 3.45
N LYS A 70 10.76 -4.97 4.53
CA LYS A 70 10.49 -6.40 4.42
C LYS A 70 9.15 -6.67 3.73
N VAL A 71 9.15 -7.62 2.78
CA VAL A 71 7.93 -8.05 2.11
C VAL A 71 7.37 -9.27 2.84
N TYR A 72 6.06 -9.24 3.09
CA TYR A 72 5.36 -10.35 3.72
C TYR A 72 4.60 -11.15 2.67
N HIS A 73 4.45 -12.46 2.90
CA HIS A 73 3.74 -13.31 1.95
C HIS A 73 2.23 -13.13 2.00
N SER A 74 1.71 -12.80 3.16
CA SER A 74 0.26 -12.62 3.32
C SER A 74 -0.01 -11.64 4.45
N LEU A 75 -1.24 -11.12 4.48
CA LEU A 75 -1.66 -10.22 5.55
C LEU A 75 -1.60 -10.92 6.91
N GLN A 76 -1.81 -12.23 6.92
CA GLN A 76 -1.81 -13.01 8.17
C GLN A 76 -0.43 -13.08 8.81
N ASP A 77 0.63 -12.88 8.03
CA ASP A 77 1.97 -12.91 8.56
C ASP A 77 2.36 -11.62 9.27
N ILE A 78 1.55 -10.59 9.13
CA ILE A 78 1.82 -9.31 9.78
C ILE A 78 1.33 -9.39 11.21
N ASN A 79 2.24 -9.17 12.16
CA ASN A 79 1.91 -9.35 13.57
C ASN A 79 1.78 -8.02 14.31
N ARG A 80 1.33 -6.99 13.64
CA ARG A 80 1.08 -5.68 14.25
C ARG A 80 -0.14 -5.05 13.59
N PRO A 81 -0.74 -4.04 14.24
CA PRO A 81 -1.93 -3.42 13.70
C PRO A 81 -1.70 -2.75 12.36
N VAL A 82 -2.69 -2.83 11.50
CA VAL A 82 -2.68 -2.20 10.18
C VAL A 82 -3.91 -1.31 10.11
N ASP A 83 -3.69 -0.05 9.74
CA ASP A 83 -4.79 0.91 9.68
C ASP A 83 -5.55 0.84 8.35
N MET A 84 -4.87 0.47 7.29
CA MET A 84 -5.47 0.45 5.96
C MET A 84 -4.82 -0.62 5.11
N VAL A 85 -5.61 -1.27 4.26
CA VAL A 85 -5.11 -2.24 3.30
C VAL A 85 -5.42 -1.73 1.90
N GLU A 86 -4.39 -1.62 1.07
CA GLU A 86 -4.54 -1.30 -0.35
C GLU A 86 -4.27 -2.55 -1.15
N VAL A 87 -5.07 -2.78 -2.19
CA VAL A 87 -4.94 -3.98 -3.02
C VAL A 87 -4.63 -3.54 -4.46
N PHE A 88 -3.51 -4.03 -4.97
CA PHE A 88 -3.11 -3.83 -6.36
C PHE A 88 -3.09 -5.16 -7.07
N ARG A 89 -3.39 -5.15 -8.35
CA ARG A 89 -3.42 -6.37 -9.13
C ARG A 89 -2.43 -6.34 -10.28
#